data_1b8f70aa9a228c1d85bf3facad9ce398
#
_entry.id   1b8f70aa9a228c1d85bf3facad9ce398
#
_cell.length_a   1.000
_cell.length_b   1.000
_cell.length_c   1.000
_cell.angle_alpha   90.00
_cell.angle_beta   90.00
_cell.angle_gamma   90.00
#
_symmetry.space_group_name_H-M   'P 1'
#
loop_
_entity.id
_entity.type
_entity.pdbx_description
1 polymer ?
#
loop_
_entity_poly.entity_id
_entity_poly.type
_entity_poly.pdbx_seq_one_letter_code
_entity_poly.pdbx_strand_id
1 'polypeptide(L)'
;MGQEASIFRDPQGAKRLLVSSQCLWGLINNAGILGVLAPTDWLTVEHFREPFEVNLFGLINVTLNMLPLVKKAQGRIINVSSIGGRLAISGGGYTPSKYAVEGFNDSLRRDMKEFGVKVSCIEPGLFKTGLSDPVKATEKKMAVWNQLSSDIKQQYGDGYIEKSLAKKAKNKLFQNLDLSLVVKCMDHALTSLFPQTHYIAGVDAKTFWIPLSHMPAILQDFLLQKHKVKLADPKAV
;
A
#
# COMPACT_ATOMS: atom_id res chain seq x y z
N MET A 1 -11.79 39.58 -5.57
CA MET A 1 -10.75 39.17 -6.52
C MET A 1 -10.44 37.71 -6.24
N GLY A 2 -10.96 36.79 -7.08
CA GLY A 2 -10.76 35.36 -6.91
C GLY A 2 -9.34 34.99 -7.35
N GLN A 3 -8.59 34.35 -6.45
CA GLN A 3 -7.34 33.72 -6.81
C GLN A 3 -7.64 32.32 -7.36
N GLU A 4 -7.28 32.10 -8.62
CA GLU A 4 -7.38 30.79 -9.26
C GLU A 4 -6.47 29.77 -8.55
N ALA A 5 -7.04 28.61 -8.24
CA ALA A 5 -6.29 27.48 -7.72
C ALA A 5 -5.50 26.85 -8.87
N SER A 6 -4.18 26.89 -8.81
CA SER A 6 -3.33 26.22 -9.79
C SER A 6 -3.19 24.72 -9.45
N ILE A 7 -3.44 23.88 -10.45
CA ILE A 7 -3.30 22.42 -10.35
C ILE A 7 -1.94 22.06 -10.95
N PHE A 8 -1.02 21.56 -10.13
CA PHE A 8 0.24 21.01 -10.61
C PHE A 8 0.14 19.49 -10.76
N ARG A 9 0.49 18.98 -11.94
CA ARG A 9 0.70 17.54 -12.20
C ARG A 9 2.18 17.23 -12.10
N ASP A 10 2.54 16.29 -11.24
CA ASP A 10 3.87 15.68 -11.23
C ASP A 10 4.00 14.73 -12.43
N PRO A 11 5.14 14.67 -13.14
CA PRO A 11 5.38 13.77 -14.28
C PRO A 11 5.23 12.28 -13.97
N GLN A 12 5.21 11.89 -12.70
CA GLN A 12 5.02 10.49 -12.26
C GLN A 12 3.57 10.10 -11.90
N GLY A 13 2.60 10.97 -12.21
CA GLY A 13 1.19 10.54 -12.32
C GLY A 13 0.35 10.54 -11.05
N ALA A 14 0.80 11.03 -9.93
CA ALA A 14 -0.01 11.08 -8.71
C ALA A 14 0.21 12.37 -7.95
N LYS A 15 -0.76 13.29 -8.00
CA LYS A 15 -1.06 14.25 -6.93
C LYS A 15 -1.86 15.43 -7.45
N ARG A 16 -3.00 15.70 -6.81
CA ARG A 16 -3.64 17.02 -6.90
C ARG A 16 -3.33 17.76 -5.61
N LEU A 17 -2.58 18.84 -5.72
CA LEU A 17 -2.36 19.82 -4.67
C LEU A 17 -3.27 21.01 -4.91
N LEU A 18 -4.17 21.31 -3.99
CA LEU A 18 -4.88 22.58 -3.96
C LEU A 18 -4.04 23.57 -3.16
N VAL A 19 -3.29 24.40 -3.85
CA VAL A 19 -2.42 25.42 -3.25
C VAL A 19 -3.01 26.79 -3.54
N SER A 20 -3.44 27.52 -2.50
CA SER A 20 -3.46 28.97 -2.57
C SER A 20 -2.04 29.47 -2.27
N SER A 21 -1.64 30.62 -2.77
CA SER A 21 -0.26 31.14 -2.62
C SER A 21 0.22 31.29 -1.15
N GLN A 22 -0.64 31.06 -0.17
CA GLN A 22 -0.33 31.26 1.25
C GLN A 22 -0.65 30.06 2.15
N CYS A 23 -1.50 29.11 1.77
CA CYS A 23 -1.88 27.96 2.61
C CYS A 23 -2.37 26.77 1.77
N LEU A 24 -2.31 25.55 2.33
CA LEU A 24 -2.77 24.31 1.72
C LEU A 24 -3.82 23.65 2.62
N TRP A 25 -5.07 23.61 2.15
CA TRP A 25 -6.16 22.97 2.91
C TRP A 25 -6.04 21.44 2.99
N GLY A 26 -5.64 20.78 1.91
CA GLY A 26 -5.60 19.31 1.88
C GLY A 26 -4.41 18.75 1.10
N LEU A 27 -3.77 17.75 1.67
CA LEU A 27 -2.71 16.95 1.06
C LEU A 27 -3.14 15.49 1.01
N ILE A 28 -3.15 14.89 -0.19
CA ILE A 28 -3.37 13.46 -0.35
C ILE A 28 -2.09 12.79 -0.86
N ASN A 29 -1.47 12.00 -0.03
CA ASN A 29 -0.33 11.15 -0.37
C ASN A 29 -0.84 9.81 -0.88
N ASN A 30 -1.00 9.67 -2.20
CA ASN A 30 -1.57 8.48 -2.84
C ASN A 30 -0.56 7.68 -3.67
N ALA A 31 0.60 8.25 -3.99
CA ALA A 31 1.63 7.56 -4.78
C ALA A 31 2.07 6.25 -4.09
N GLY A 32 2.22 5.18 -4.88
CA GLY A 32 2.68 3.91 -4.37
C GLY A 32 2.99 2.89 -5.46
N ILE A 33 3.88 1.95 -5.15
CA ILE A 33 4.26 0.83 -5.99
C ILE A 33 4.25 -0.47 -5.19
N LEU A 34 4.01 -1.61 -5.87
CA LEU A 34 4.06 -2.94 -5.23
C LEU A 34 5.47 -3.49 -5.09
N GLY A 35 6.39 -3.10 -5.98
CA GLY A 35 7.66 -3.81 -6.11
C GLY A 35 7.48 -5.26 -6.55
N VAL A 36 8.39 -6.13 -6.13
CA VAL A 36 8.34 -7.56 -6.39
C VAL A 36 7.63 -8.27 -5.24
N LEU A 37 6.64 -9.10 -5.55
CA LEU A 37 5.94 -9.97 -4.60
C LEU A 37 6.37 -11.42 -4.81
N ALA A 38 7.32 -11.88 -3.98
CA ALA A 38 7.90 -13.22 -4.04
C ALA A 38 8.26 -13.73 -2.63
N PRO A 39 8.60 -15.02 -2.45
CA PRO A 39 9.18 -15.52 -1.22
C PRO A 39 10.43 -14.70 -0.81
N THR A 40 10.63 -14.53 0.49
CA THR A 40 11.67 -13.62 1.00
C THR A 40 13.08 -14.07 0.63
N ASP A 41 13.33 -15.35 0.58
CA ASP A 41 14.62 -15.95 0.20
C ASP A 41 14.99 -15.79 -1.29
N TRP A 42 14.04 -15.33 -2.12
CA TRP A 42 14.31 -14.95 -3.52
C TRP A 42 14.75 -13.50 -3.66
N LEU A 43 14.59 -12.70 -2.61
CA LEU A 43 14.69 -11.25 -2.69
C LEU A 43 16.00 -10.73 -2.11
N THR A 44 16.49 -9.65 -2.68
CA THR A 44 17.59 -8.85 -2.14
C THR A 44 17.05 -7.63 -1.40
N VAL A 45 17.90 -6.97 -0.62
CA VAL A 45 17.55 -5.72 0.08
C VAL A 45 16.99 -4.66 -0.87
N GLU A 46 17.46 -4.60 -2.10
CA GLU A 46 17.01 -3.63 -3.10
C GLU A 46 15.52 -3.81 -3.47
N HIS A 47 15.03 -5.05 -3.48
CA HIS A 47 13.61 -5.34 -3.69
C HIS A 47 12.72 -4.83 -2.54
N PHE A 48 13.28 -4.62 -1.35
CA PHE A 48 12.60 -3.96 -0.24
C PHE A 48 12.74 -2.44 -0.32
N ARG A 49 13.93 -1.94 -0.67
CA ARG A 49 14.23 -0.50 -0.77
C ARG A 49 13.32 0.20 -1.78
N GLU A 50 13.13 -0.38 -2.98
CA GLU A 50 12.31 0.21 -4.05
C GLU A 50 10.89 0.65 -3.56
N PRO A 51 10.08 -0.21 -2.90
CA PRO A 51 8.80 0.22 -2.35
C PRO A 51 8.91 1.22 -1.20
N PHE A 52 9.95 1.16 -0.37
CA PHE A 52 10.13 2.12 0.71
C PHE A 52 10.40 3.53 0.19
N GLU A 53 11.21 3.67 -0.85
CA GLU A 53 11.52 4.98 -1.46
C GLU A 53 10.26 5.71 -1.92
N VAL A 54 9.33 5.00 -2.57
CA VAL A 54 8.10 5.62 -3.07
C VAL A 54 7.02 5.70 -2.01
N ASN A 55 6.70 4.56 -1.36
CA ASN A 55 5.53 4.45 -0.50
C ASN A 55 5.70 5.18 0.84
N LEU A 56 6.93 5.23 1.36
CA LEU A 56 7.23 5.81 2.67
C LEU A 56 8.05 7.09 2.56
N PHE A 57 9.28 7.02 2.05
CA PHE A 57 10.17 8.18 2.07
C PHE A 57 9.67 9.31 1.16
N GLY A 58 9.11 8.98 -0.02
CA GLY A 58 8.45 9.95 -0.88
C GLY A 58 7.25 10.60 -0.20
N LEU A 59 6.41 9.82 0.50
CA LEU A 59 5.28 10.32 1.28
C LEU A 59 5.75 11.25 2.41
N ILE A 60 6.76 10.86 3.18
CA ILE A 60 7.33 11.67 4.26
C ILE A 60 7.89 12.97 3.71
N ASN A 61 8.70 12.90 2.65
CA ASN A 61 9.33 14.06 2.04
C ASN A 61 8.29 15.09 1.58
N VAL A 62 7.27 14.65 0.85
CA VAL A 62 6.17 15.54 0.42
C VAL A 62 5.44 16.13 1.63
N THR A 63 5.15 15.32 2.64
CA THR A 63 4.47 15.79 3.84
C THR A 63 5.27 16.88 4.55
N LEU A 64 6.55 16.66 4.80
CA LEU A 64 7.40 17.63 5.50
C LEU A 64 7.51 18.95 4.75
N ASN A 65 7.65 18.91 3.43
CA ASN A 65 7.73 20.12 2.59
C ASN A 65 6.40 20.90 2.56
N MET A 66 5.25 20.20 2.64
CA MET A 66 3.93 20.84 2.59
C MET A 66 3.39 21.20 3.98
N LEU A 67 3.97 20.64 5.04
CA LEU A 67 3.48 20.79 6.40
C LEU A 67 3.33 22.24 6.85
N PRO A 68 4.25 23.19 6.57
CA PRO A 68 4.08 24.60 6.93
C PRO A 68 2.82 25.22 6.34
N LEU A 69 2.48 24.87 5.09
CA LEU A 69 1.28 25.38 4.41
C LEU A 69 0.00 24.75 4.95
N VAL A 70 0.04 23.44 5.27
CA VAL A 70 -1.09 22.71 5.86
C VAL A 70 -1.37 23.22 7.27
N LYS A 71 -0.34 23.50 8.09
CA LYS A 71 -0.48 24.07 9.43
C LYS A 71 -1.13 25.45 9.37
N LYS A 72 -0.73 26.33 8.43
CA LYS A 72 -1.36 27.64 8.24
C LYS A 72 -2.86 27.55 7.96
N ALA A 73 -3.28 26.52 7.21
CA ALA A 73 -4.69 26.29 6.89
C ALA A 73 -5.46 25.59 8.01
N GLN A 74 -4.78 25.04 9.04
CA GLN A 74 -5.34 24.05 9.97
C GLN A 74 -6.02 22.90 9.17
N GLY A 75 -5.31 22.46 8.14
CA GLY A 75 -5.86 21.66 7.05
C GLY A 75 -5.89 20.15 7.32
N ARG A 76 -5.75 19.38 6.23
CA ARG A 76 -5.92 17.93 6.22
C ARG A 76 -4.73 17.25 5.56
N ILE A 77 -4.31 16.10 6.11
CA ILE A 77 -3.34 15.20 5.48
C ILE A 77 -3.98 13.82 5.40
N ILE A 78 -4.04 13.27 4.20
CA ILE A 78 -4.59 11.95 3.93
C ILE A 78 -3.48 11.07 3.36
N ASN A 79 -3.11 10.01 4.08
CA ASN A 79 -2.13 9.04 3.65
C ASN A 79 -2.82 7.78 3.15
N VAL A 80 -2.46 7.30 1.96
CA VAL A 80 -3.02 6.06 1.42
C VAL A 80 -2.10 4.90 1.76
N SER A 81 -2.55 4.08 2.72
CA SER A 81 -1.94 2.82 3.08
C SER A 81 -2.56 1.65 2.28
N SER A 82 -2.94 0.59 2.94
CA SER A 82 -3.58 -0.62 2.40
C SER A 82 -3.98 -1.55 3.54
N ILE A 83 -4.85 -2.54 3.29
CA ILE A 83 -4.95 -3.73 4.15
C ILE A 83 -3.59 -4.40 4.37
N GLY A 84 -2.65 -4.27 3.40
CA GLY A 84 -1.26 -4.72 3.55
C GLY A 84 -0.45 -3.98 4.61
N GLY A 85 -0.95 -2.85 5.14
CA GLY A 85 -0.40 -2.16 6.31
C GLY A 85 -0.92 -2.71 7.65
N ARG A 86 -1.90 -3.61 7.62
CA ARG A 86 -2.52 -4.24 8.79
C ARG A 86 -2.30 -5.75 8.85
N LEU A 87 -2.08 -6.39 7.71
CA LEU A 87 -1.88 -7.83 7.60
C LEU A 87 -0.84 -8.15 6.53
N ALA A 88 0.16 -8.96 6.90
CA ALA A 88 1.21 -9.41 5.98
C ALA A 88 0.71 -10.57 5.11
N ILE A 89 0.20 -10.25 3.91
CA ILE A 89 -0.40 -11.22 3.00
C ILE A 89 0.64 -11.85 2.06
N SER A 90 1.70 -11.12 1.73
CA SER A 90 2.72 -11.55 0.75
C SER A 90 4.11 -11.09 1.14
N GLY A 91 5.14 -11.80 0.67
CA GLY A 91 6.54 -11.37 0.78
C GLY A 91 6.85 -10.16 -0.09
N GLY A 92 8.02 -9.56 0.13
CA GLY A 92 8.51 -8.36 -0.56
C GLY A 92 8.31 -7.08 0.22
N GLY A 93 8.82 -5.98 -0.34
CA GLY A 93 8.91 -4.68 0.35
C GLY A 93 7.59 -3.92 0.49
N TYR A 94 6.53 -4.32 -0.25
CA TYR A 94 5.25 -3.59 -0.20
C TYR A 94 4.62 -3.57 1.18
N THR A 95 4.37 -4.75 1.74
CA THR A 95 3.74 -4.88 3.06
C THR A 95 4.52 -4.15 4.15
N PRO A 96 5.82 -4.36 4.33
CA PRO A 96 6.60 -3.60 5.31
C PRO A 96 6.53 -2.08 5.08
N SER A 97 6.54 -1.61 3.83
CA SER A 97 6.41 -0.17 3.54
C SER A 97 5.04 0.39 3.96
N LYS A 98 3.96 -0.38 3.80
CA LYS A 98 2.60 0.05 4.20
C LYS A 98 2.40 0.01 5.73
N TYR A 99 3.00 -0.96 6.44
CA TYR A 99 3.07 -0.92 7.91
C TYR A 99 3.80 0.34 8.40
N ALA A 100 4.90 0.71 7.74
CA ALA A 100 5.63 1.92 8.08
C ALA A 100 4.81 3.20 7.82
N VAL A 101 3.98 3.22 6.75
CA VAL A 101 3.03 4.32 6.50
C VAL A 101 2.01 4.44 7.63
N GLU A 102 1.46 3.32 8.15
CA GLU A 102 0.54 3.35 9.30
C GLU A 102 1.20 3.95 10.54
N GLY A 103 2.42 3.49 10.87
CA GLY A 103 3.18 4.02 12.00
C GLY A 103 3.49 5.51 11.86
N PHE A 104 3.92 5.95 10.67
CA PHE A 104 4.16 7.36 10.37
C PHE A 104 2.87 8.19 10.47
N ASN A 105 1.76 7.69 9.88
CA ASN A 105 0.46 8.36 9.92
C ASN A 105 0.01 8.62 11.37
N ASP A 106 0.13 7.61 12.22
CA ASP A 106 -0.32 7.68 13.61
C ASP A 106 0.54 8.63 14.46
N SER A 107 1.86 8.64 14.24
CA SER A 107 2.76 9.59 14.87
C SER A 107 2.43 11.02 14.42
N LEU A 108 2.36 11.24 13.11
CA LEU A 108 2.03 12.55 12.53
C LEU A 108 0.68 13.08 13.05
N ARG A 109 -0.33 12.21 13.16
CA ARG A 109 -1.67 12.57 13.63
C ARG A 109 -1.62 13.11 15.05
N ARG A 110 -0.84 12.49 15.92
CA ARG A 110 -0.66 12.93 17.32
C ARG A 110 0.10 14.25 17.41
N ASP A 111 1.20 14.36 16.65
CA ASP A 111 2.05 15.56 16.63
C ASP A 111 1.31 16.78 16.07
N MET A 112 0.43 16.58 15.10
CA MET A 112 -0.28 17.67 14.41
C MET A 112 -1.57 18.12 15.11
N LYS A 113 -1.99 17.42 16.15
CA LYS A 113 -3.24 17.73 16.89
C LYS A 113 -3.27 19.15 17.44
N GLU A 114 -2.21 19.59 18.08
CA GLU A 114 -2.09 20.93 18.67
C GLU A 114 -2.07 22.06 17.61
N PHE A 115 -1.73 21.72 16.37
CA PHE A 115 -1.76 22.66 15.25
C PHE A 115 -3.12 22.70 14.52
N GLY A 116 -4.12 21.98 15.02
CA GLY A 116 -5.44 21.89 14.38
C GLY A 116 -5.47 21.12 13.06
N VAL A 117 -4.34 20.49 12.65
CA VAL A 117 -4.26 19.68 11.44
C VAL A 117 -4.82 18.28 11.70
N LYS A 118 -5.73 17.82 10.83
CA LYS A 118 -6.32 16.49 10.92
C LYS A 118 -5.62 15.55 9.95
N VAL A 119 -5.20 14.39 10.43
CA VAL A 119 -4.48 13.37 9.66
C VAL A 119 -5.30 12.09 9.64
N SER A 120 -5.52 11.54 8.45
CA SER A 120 -6.30 10.33 8.23
C SER A 120 -5.53 9.33 7.36
N CYS A 121 -5.72 8.05 7.61
CA CYS A 121 -5.21 6.95 6.80
C CYS A 121 -6.35 6.30 6.02
N ILE A 122 -6.14 6.05 4.73
CA ILE A 122 -7.05 5.26 3.90
C ILE A 122 -6.44 3.87 3.72
N GLU A 123 -7.21 2.84 4.02
CA GLU A 123 -6.81 1.43 3.99
C GLU A 123 -7.65 0.67 2.94
N PRO A 124 -7.29 0.75 1.64
CA PRO A 124 -8.00 0.02 0.62
C PRO A 124 -7.80 -1.48 0.72
N GLY A 125 -8.87 -2.25 0.43
CA GLY A 125 -8.81 -3.66 0.17
C GLY A 125 -8.22 -3.99 -1.21
N LEU A 126 -8.68 -5.09 -1.80
CA LEU A 126 -8.24 -5.52 -3.11
C LEU A 126 -9.02 -4.79 -4.21
N PHE A 127 -8.41 -3.79 -4.83
CA PHE A 127 -8.96 -3.05 -5.97
C PHE A 127 -8.19 -3.35 -7.24
N LYS A 128 -8.93 -3.38 -8.37
CA LYS A 128 -8.31 -3.45 -9.70
C LYS A 128 -7.78 -2.08 -10.10
N THR A 129 -6.47 -1.94 -10.11
CA THR A 129 -5.75 -0.70 -10.45
C THR A 129 -4.53 -1.03 -11.30
N GLY A 130 -3.88 0.00 -11.86
CA GLY A 130 -2.56 -0.18 -12.52
C GLY A 130 -1.49 -0.74 -11.59
N LEU A 131 -1.61 -0.54 -10.27
CA LEU A 131 -0.73 -1.11 -9.26
C LEU A 131 -0.81 -2.65 -9.22
N SER A 132 -2.01 -3.21 -9.42
CA SER A 132 -2.28 -4.64 -9.40
C SER A 132 -2.23 -5.30 -10.79
N ASP A 133 -1.54 -4.68 -11.77
CA ASP A 133 -1.38 -5.23 -13.11
C ASP A 133 -0.70 -6.60 -13.05
N PRO A 134 -1.38 -7.67 -13.47
CA PRO A 134 -0.87 -9.03 -13.34
C PRO A 134 0.25 -9.35 -14.33
N VAL A 135 0.28 -8.69 -15.49
CA VAL A 135 1.34 -8.91 -16.48
C VAL A 135 2.65 -8.42 -15.89
N LYS A 136 2.70 -7.15 -15.47
CA LYS A 136 3.88 -6.56 -14.81
C LYS A 136 4.30 -7.31 -13.56
N ALA A 137 3.34 -7.76 -12.74
CA ALA A 137 3.64 -8.53 -11.54
C ALA A 137 4.24 -9.91 -11.86
N THR A 138 3.78 -10.54 -12.94
CA THR A 138 4.32 -11.82 -13.43
C THR A 138 5.73 -11.63 -13.98
N GLU A 139 5.93 -10.63 -14.83
CA GLU A 139 7.25 -10.30 -15.41
C GLU A 139 8.29 -10.05 -14.32
N LYS A 140 7.99 -9.21 -13.34
CA LYS A 140 8.88 -8.94 -12.19
C LYS A 140 9.20 -10.21 -11.42
N LYS A 141 8.23 -11.07 -11.15
CA LYS A 141 8.43 -12.32 -10.43
C LYS A 141 9.26 -13.33 -11.23
N MET A 142 9.02 -13.43 -12.54
CA MET A 142 9.80 -14.28 -13.45
C MET A 142 11.24 -13.80 -13.57
N ALA A 143 11.48 -12.49 -13.64
CA ALA A 143 12.82 -11.94 -13.68
C ALA A 143 13.65 -12.34 -12.45
N VAL A 144 13.03 -12.28 -11.25
CA VAL A 144 13.69 -12.74 -10.02
C VAL A 144 13.91 -14.25 -10.05
N TRP A 145 12.90 -15.05 -10.42
CA TRP A 145 13.03 -16.50 -10.52
C TRP A 145 14.19 -16.93 -11.42
N ASN A 146 14.33 -16.28 -12.59
CA ASN A 146 15.39 -16.61 -13.54
C ASN A 146 16.80 -16.38 -12.99
N GLN A 147 16.97 -15.44 -12.06
CA GLN A 147 18.24 -15.08 -11.43
C GLN A 147 18.60 -15.95 -10.22
N LEU A 148 17.66 -16.78 -9.72
CA LEU A 148 17.95 -17.66 -8.57
C LEU A 148 18.94 -18.75 -8.92
N SER A 149 19.73 -19.16 -7.91
CA SER A 149 20.63 -20.31 -8.01
C SER A 149 19.86 -21.61 -8.27
N SER A 150 20.56 -22.60 -8.82
CA SER A 150 20.03 -23.95 -8.99
C SER A 150 19.51 -24.55 -7.70
N ASP A 151 20.22 -24.32 -6.60
CA ASP A 151 19.91 -24.88 -5.29
C ASP A 151 18.58 -24.36 -4.75
N ILE A 152 18.35 -23.04 -4.83
CA ILE A 152 17.06 -22.47 -4.46
C ILE A 152 15.94 -23.02 -5.37
N LYS A 153 16.17 -23.06 -6.70
CA LYS A 153 15.17 -23.60 -7.62
C LYS A 153 14.82 -25.06 -7.33
N GLN A 154 15.80 -25.88 -6.93
CA GLN A 154 15.60 -27.28 -6.58
C GLN A 154 14.72 -27.42 -5.32
N GLN A 155 14.92 -26.59 -4.29
CA GLN A 155 14.09 -26.59 -3.08
C GLN A 155 12.61 -26.33 -3.39
N TYR A 156 12.35 -25.43 -4.32
CA TYR A 156 10.98 -25.10 -4.75
C TYR A 156 10.40 -26.16 -5.69
N GLY A 157 11.23 -26.80 -6.50
CA GLY A 157 10.89 -27.87 -7.42
C GLY A 157 10.36 -27.41 -8.77
N ASP A 158 10.37 -28.35 -9.73
CA ASP A 158 9.89 -28.11 -11.08
C ASP A 158 8.40 -27.75 -11.11
N GLY A 159 8.07 -26.76 -11.92
CA GLY A 159 6.69 -26.29 -12.08
C GLY A 159 6.15 -25.46 -10.90
N TYR A 160 6.99 -25.11 -9.89
CA TYR A 160 6.54 -24.26 -8.78
C TYR A 160 6.11 -22.88 -9.25
N ILE A 161 6.90 -22.26 -10.13
CA ILE A 161 6.62 -20.91 -10.60
C ILE A 161 5.32 -20.87 -11.40
N GLU A 162 5.08 -21.84 -12.28
CA GLU A 162 3.85 -21.95 -13.09
C GLU A 162 2.63 -22.15 -12.20
N LYS A 163 2.71 -23.05 -11.21
CA LYS A 163 1.63 -23.28 -10.22
C LYS A 163 1.34 -22.02 -9.41
N SER A 164 2.40 -21.29 -9.01
CA SER A 164 2.29 -20.06 -8.24
C SER A 164 1.61 -18.94 -9.04
N LEU A 165 1.94 -18.81 -10.34
CA LEU A 165 1.33 -17.83 -11.23
C LEU A 165 -0.12 -18.19 -11.56
N ALA A 166 -0.42 -19.45 -11.86
CA ALA A 166 -1.77 -19.92 -12.12
C ALA A 166 -2.72 -19.70 -10.92
N LYS A 167 -2.21 -19.93 -9.70
CA LYS A 167 -2.97 -19.70 -8.47
C LYS A 167 -3.29 -18.23 -8.25
N LYS A 168 -2.33 -17.33 -8.53
CA LYS A 168 -2.53 -15.89 -8.45
C LYS A 168 -3.58 -15.40 -9.47
N ALA A 169 -3.63 -16.00 -10.66
CA ALA A 169 -4.63 -15.67 -11.68
C ALA A 169 -6.06 -15.97 -11.23
N LYS A 170 -6.29 -17.08 -10.49
CA LYS A 170 -7.61 -17.44 -9.94
C LYS A 170 -8.11 -16.46 -8.89
N ASN A 171 -7.23 -15.87 -8.10
CA ASN A 171 -7.60 -14.91 -7.03
C ASN A 171 -8.03 -13.52 -7.56
N LYS A 172 -7.90 -13.24 -8.87
CA LYS A 172 -8.36 -12.00 -9.50
C LYS A 172 -9.87 -11.75 -9.44
N LEU A 173 -10.67 -12.80 -9.31
CA LEU A 173 -12.14 -12.71 -9.28
C LEU A 173 -12.68 -11.91 -8.07
N PHE A 174 -11.85 -11.64 -7.06
CA PHE A 174 -12.26 -10.95 -5.84
C PHE A 174 -11.84 -9.47 -5.78
N GLN A 175 -11.28 -8.91 -6.86
CA GLN A 175 -10.89 -7.49 -6.89
C GLN A 175 -12.11 -6.60 -7.11
N ASN A 176 -12.25 -5.58 -6.25
CA ASN A 176 -13.30 -4.58 -6.43
C ASN A 176 -12.96 -3.68 -7.64
N LEU A 177 -13.95 -3.44 -8.49
CA LEU A 177 -13.82 -2.58 -9.67
C LEU A 177 -14.20 -1.13 -9.37
N ASP A 178 -14.97 -0.89 -8.32
CA ASP A 178 -15.49 0.43 -7.97
C ASP A 178 -14.49 1.23 -7.12
N LEU A 179 -13.63 1.97 -7.80
CA LEU A 179 -12.67 2.87 -7.16
C LEU A 179 -13.35 4.07 -6.47
N SER A 180 -14.62 4.34 -6.75
CA SER A 180 -15.36 5.43 -6.09
C SER A 180 -15.42 5.25 -4.58
N LEU A 181 -15.37 4.02 -4.08
CA LEU A 181 -15.32 3.72 -2.64
C LEU A 181 -14.09 4.31 -1.95
N VAL A 182 -12.93 4.26 -2.62
CA VAL A 182 -11.70 4.86 -2.10
C VAL A 182 -11.77 6.38 -2.20
N VAL A 183 -12.26 6.91 -3.33
CA VAL A 183 -12.42 8.35 -3.54
C VAL A 183 -13.40 8.96 -2.53
N LYS A 184 -14.51 8.30 -2.23
CA LYS A 184 -15.47 8.73 -1.19
C LYS A 184 -14.83 8.81 0.20
N CYS A 185 -13.94 7.88 0.54
CA CYS A 185 -13.17 7.95 1.79
C CYS A 185 -12.25 9.16 1.81
N MET A 186 -11.55 9.45 0.70
CA MET A 186 -10.68 10.62 0.58
C MET A 186 -11.48 11.92 0.67
N ASP A 187 -12.61 12.00 -0.04
CA ASP A 187 -13.51 13.15 -0.01
C ASP A 187 -14.03 13.43 1.40
N HIS A 188 -14.55 12.41 2.08
CA HIS A 188 -15.02 12.54 3.47
C HIS A 188 -13.88 12.98 4.41
N ALA A 189 -12.68 12.43 4.25
CA ALA A 189 -11.52 12.83 5.06
C ALA A 189 -11.13 14.30 4.83
N LEU A 190 -11.29 14.82 3.60
CA LEU A 190 -11.00 16.21 3.25
C LEU A 190 -12.08 17.20 3.70
N THR A 191 -13.35 16.81 3.64
CA THR A 191 -14.48 17.76 3.72
C THR A 191 -15.24 17.67 5.04
N SER A 192 -15.25 16.50 5.72
CA SER A 192 -16.00 16.31 6.96
C SER A 192 -15.49 17.17 8.11
N LEU A 193 -16.40 17.70 8.93
CA LEU A 193 -16.05 18.36 10.19
C LEU A 193 -15.37 17.39 11.17
N PHE A 194 -15.77 16.11 11.16
CA PHE A 194 -15.27 15.05 12.02
C PHE A 194 -14.76 13.88 11.17
N PRO A 195 -13.58 14.02 10.51
CA PRO A 195 -13.02 12.92 9.74
C PRO A 195 -12.60 11.77 10.67
N GLN A 196 -12.71 10.55 10.15
CA GLN A 196 -12.18 9.37 10.83
C GLN A 196 -10.65 9.36 10.76
N THR A 197 -10.01 8.72 11.72
CA THR A 197 -8.55 8.54 11.71
C THR A 197 -8.11 7.48 10.70
N HIS A 198 -8.92 6.43 10.53
CA HIS A 198 -8.73 5.34 9.58
C HIS A 198 -9.99 5.06 8.78
N TYR A 199 -9.85 4.94 7.47
CA TYR A 199 -10.92 4.65 6.53
C TYR A 199 -10.66 3.33 5.84
N ILE A 200 -11.44 2.32 6.16
CA ILE A 200 -11.38 1.02 5.51
C ILE A 200 -12.24 1.08 4.25
N ALA A 201 -11.62 0.95 3.06
CA ALA A 201 -12.30 0.99 1.78
C ALA A 201 -12.38 -0.40 1.16
N GLY A 202 -13.59 -0.82 0.78
CA GLY A 202 -13.90 -2.13 0.22
C GLY A 202 -14.59 -3.06 1.21
N VAL A 203 -15.50 -3.89 0.69
CA VAL A 203 -16.25 -4.86 1.51
C VAL A 203 -15.31 -5.94 2.02
N ASP A 204 -14.42 -6.45 1.16
CA ASP A 204 -13.40 -7.43 1.50
C ASP A 204 -12.49 -6.96 2.65
N ALA A 205 -12.09 -5.69 2.62
CA ALA A 205 -11.30 -5.08 3.69
C ALA A 205 -12.08 -5.09 5.02
N LYS A 206 -13.35 -4.64 5.00
CA LYS A 206 -14.18 -4.50 6.21
C LYS A 206 -14.58 -5.84 6.82
N THR A 207 -14.90 -6.84 6.00
CA THR A 207 -15.51 -8.09 6.45
C THR A 207 -14.51 -9.23 6.64
N PHE A 208 -13.37 -9.19 5.98
CA PHE A 208 -12.40 -10.27 6.01
C PHE A 208 -11.00 -9.82 6.46
N TRP A 209 -10.37 -8.90 5.73
CA TRP A 209 -8.94 -8.60 5.96
C TRP A 209 -8.67 -7.92 7.30
N ILE A 210 -9.43 -6.88 7.64
CA ILE A 210 -9.24 -6.16 8.90
C ILE A 210 -9.65 -7.02 10.09
N PRO A 211 -10.80 -7.71 10.13
CA PRO A 211 -11.07 -8.68 11.19
C PRO A 211 -9.97 -9.72 11.36
N LEU A 212 -9.46 -10.29 10.24
CA LEU A 212 -8.37 -11.26 10.28
C LEU A 212 -7.09 -10.66 10.90
N SER A 213 -6.77 -9.40 10.63
CA SER A 213 -5.56 -8.75 11.19
C SER A 213 -5.58 -8.63 12.71
N HIS A 214 -6.74 -8.69 13.35
CA HIS A 214 -6.90 -8.65 14.81
C HIS A 214 -6.95 -10.05 15.46
N MET A 215 -6.93 -11.11 14.66
CA MET A 215 -6.91 -12.48 15.19
C MET A 215 -5.52 -12.88 15.66
N PRO A 216 -5.40 -13.88 16.54
CA PRO A 216 -4.11 -14.48 16.89
C PRO A 216 -3.34 -14.97 15.66
N ALA A 217 -2.02 -14.85 15.66
CA ALA A 217 -1.15 -15.19 14.51
C ALA A 217 -1.37 -16.61 14.01
N ILE A 218 -1.63 -17.56 14.90
CA ILE A 218 -1.89 -18.96 14.53
C ILE A 218 -3.10 -19.12 13.60
N LEU A 219 -4.16 -18.31 13.79
CA LEU A 219 -5.34 -18.32 12.92
C LEU A 219 -5.05 -17.60 11.59
N GLN A 220 -4.31 -16.48 11.66
CA GLN A 220 -3.86 -15.80 10.46
C GLN A 220 -3.02 -16.73 9.57
N ASP A 221 -2.03 -17.41 10.16
CA ASP A 221 -1.14 -18.34 9.46
C ASP A 221 -1.91 -19.51 8.86
N PHE A 222 -2.82 -20.11 9.61
CA PHE A 222 -3.66 -21.21 9.12
C PHE A 222 -4.46 -20.81 7.87
N LEU A 223 -5.08 -19.62 7.87
CA LEU A 223 -5.88 -19.14 6.75
C LEU A 223 -5.02 -18.72 5.57
N LEU A 224 -3.91 -18.01 5.81
CA LEU A 224 -3.04 -17.50 4.75
C LEU A 224 -2.17 -18.59 4.11
N GLN A 225 -1.71 -19.57 4.89
CA GLN A 225 -0.85 -20.64 4.38
C GLN A 225 -1.62 -21.70 3.60
N LYS A 226 -2.93 -21.91 3.88
CA LYS A 226 -3.78 -22.86 3.15
C LYS A 226 -3.72 -22.67 1.63
N HIS A 227 -3.39 -21.47 1.19
CA HIS A 227 -3.31 -21.09 -0.21
C HIS A 227 -1.88 -21.03 -0.77
N LYS A 228 -0.84 -21.42 -0.03
CA LYS A 228 0.53 -21.48 -0.57
C LYS A 228 0.73 -22.72 -1.45
N VAL A 229 1.63 -22.64 -2.42
CA VAL A 229 2.11 -23.79 -3.19
C VAL A 229 3.10 -24.55 -2.31
N LYS A 230 2.98 -25.89 -2.24
CA LYS A 230 3.90 -26.72 -1.47
C LYS A 230 5.27 -26.76 -2.15
N LEU A 231 6.33 -26.75 -1.37
CA LEU A 231 7.70 -26.96 -1.81
C LEU A 231 7.92 -28.44 -2.18
N ALA A 232 8.86 -28.69 -3.07
CA ALA A 232 9.21 -30.06 -3.49
C ALA A 232 10.04 -30.74 -2.40
N ASP A 233 11.12 -30.08 -1.99
CA ASP A 233 11.99 -30.58 -0.91
C ASP A 233 12.52 -29.43 -0.05
N PRO A 234 11.81 -29.09 1.04
CA PRO A 234 12.24 -27.99 1.92
C PRO A 234 13.54 -28.30 2.71
N LYS A 235 14.06 -29.53 2.64
CA LYS A 235 15.28 -29.95 3.34
C LYS A 235 16.46 -30.18 2.39
N ALA A 236 16.29 -29.99 1.08
CA ALA A 236 17.39 -30.00 0.12
C ALA A 236 18.22 -28.72 0.31
N VAL A 237 19.23 -28.78 1.16
CA VAL A 237 20.24 -27.74 1.40
C VAL A 237 21.60 -28.36 1.12
#